data_456b63b306d9af3c9884c8c48754ab95
#
_entry.id   456b63b306d9af3c9884c8c48754ab95
#
_cell.length_a   1.000
_cell.length_b   1.000
_cell.length_c   1.000
_cell.angle_alpha   90.00
_cell.angle_beta   90.00
_cell.angle_gamma   90.00
#
_symmetry.space_group_name_H-M   'P 1'
#
loop_
_entity.id
_entity.type
_entity.pdbx_description
1 polymer ?
#
loop_
_entity_poly.entity_id
_entity_poly.type
_entity_poly.pdbx_seq_one_letter_code
_entity_poly.pdbx_strand_id
1 'polypeptide(L)'
;GVIDMHVHTNLDLRLRAYDDFELMEAAIRVGARAIVIKTHQGSTVDRAYLCNRHNEIVHGKMNDFTMFGGITLNRVVGGMNPKAVDVALRMGAKVVWLPTQSAKNHLEKMKQDTSRCVEVIKDGTIVPELKTILELVRDYDAVLGTAHISPEESFTVVEAARNLGVKKIVVTHPEWRVVDMSVEDQIRMV
;
A
#
# COMPACT_ATOMS: atom_id res chain seq x y z
N GLY A 1 -13.99 -8.80 -14.66
CA GLY A 1 -14.11 -8.83 -13.20
C GLY A 1 -13.49 -7.59 -12.55
N VAL A 2 -13.87 -7.32 -11.31
CA VAL A 2 -13.37 -6.21 -10.52
C VAL A 2 -11.95 -6.52 -10.03
N ILE A 3 -11.12 -5.49 -9.92
CA ILE A 3 -9.83 -5.53 -9.20
C ILE A 3 -9.96 -4.64 -7.98
N ASP A 4 -9.82 -5.19 -6.77
CA ASP A 4 -9.78 -4.42 -5.53
C ASP A 4 -8.32 -4.26 -5.08
N MET A 5 -7.86 -3.01 -5.07
CA MET A 5 -6.46 -2.68 -4.81
C MET A 5 -6.10 -2.56 -3.32
N HIS A 6 -7.09 -2.71 -2.40
CA HIS A 6 -6.85 -2.40 -0.99
C HIS A 6 -7.84 -3.09 -0.06
N VAL A 7 -7.56 -4.32 0.32
CA VAL A 7 -8.39 -5.07 1.27
C VAL A 7 -7.56 -5.55 2.47
N HIS A 8 -8.14 -5.44 3.64
CA HIS A 8 -7.55 -5.96 4.88
C HIS A 8 -8.22 -7.26 5.30
N THR A 9 -7.43 -8.22 5.73
CA THR A 9 -7.85 -9.55 6.19
C THR A 9 -7.26 -9.87 7.57
N ASN A 10 -7.79 -10.86 8.23
CA ASN A 10 -7.12 -11.49 9.36
C ASN A 10 -5.89 -12.29 8.81
N LEU A 11 -4.80 -12.41 9.49
CA LEU A 11 -4.48 -11.95 10.83
C LEU A 11 -4.13 -10.45 10.82
N ASP A 12 -4.77 -9.65 11.64
CA ASP A 12 -4.50 -8.22 11.82
C ASP A 12 -4.63 -7.87 13.33
N LEU A 13 -4.12 -6.71 13.74
CA LEU A 13 -4.32 -6.17 15.09
C LEU A 13 -5.78 -5.72 15.34
N ARG A 14 -6.57 -5.58 14.29
CA ARG A 14 -8.00 -5.34 14.34
C ARG A 14 -8.74 -6.52 13.73
N LEU A 15 -9.86 -6.91 14.33
CA LEU A 15 -10.72 -7.94 13.77
C LEU A 15 -11.18 -7.54 12.36
N ARG A 16 -11.03 -8.46 11.42
CA ARG A 16 -11.48 -8.33 10.03
C ARG A 16 -12.59 -9.34 9.76
N ALA A 17 -13.36 -9.11 8.70
CA ALA A 17 -14.48 -9.97 8.34
C ALA A 17 -14.03 -11.35 7.82
N TYR A 18 -12.90 -11.39 7.13
CA TYR A 18 -12.36 -12.59 6.47
C TYR A 18 -10.89 -12.79 6.81
N ASP A 19 -10.43 -14.04 6.78
CA ASP A 19 -9.02 -14.35 6.55
C ASP A 19 -8.69 -14.31 5.04
N ASP A 20 -7.44 -14.61 4.68
CA ASP A 20 -6.99 -14.53 3.29
C ASP A 20 -7.68 -15.56 2.40
N PHE A 21 -7.90 -16.79 2.89
CA PHE A 21 -8.55 -17.84 2.11
C PHE A 21 -10.05 -17.59 1.97
N GLU A 22 -10.71 -17.15 3.04
CA GLU A 22 -12.12 -16.79 3.01
C GLU A 22 -12.38 -15.63 2.04
N LEU A 23 -11.50 -14.62 2.02
CA LEU A 23 -11.57 -13.51 1.08
C LEU A 23 -11.36 -13.99 -0.36
N MET A 24 -10.39 -14.86 -0.59
CA MET A 24 -10.11 -15.45 -1.91
C MET A 24 -11.36 -16.19 -2.44
N GLU A 25 -11.95 -17.08 -1.63
CA GLU A 25 -13.14 -17.83 -2.01
C GLU A 25 -14.35 -16.91 -2.29
N ALA A 26 -14.54 -15.86 -1.46
CA ALA A 26 -15.57 -14.87 -1.68
C ALA A 26 -15.37 -14.10 -2.99
N ALA A 27 -14.12 -13.74 -3.30
CA ALA A 27 -13.75 -13.03 -4.52
C ALA A 27 -13.96 -13.87 -5.77
N ILE A 28 -13.55 -15.14 -5.75
CA ILE A 28 -13.79 -16.08 -6.86
C ILE A 28 -15.29 -16.24 -7.12
N ARG A 29 -16.08 -16.43 -6.05
CA ARG A 29 -17.54 -16.63 -6.15
C ARG A 29 -18.26 -15.44 -6.81
N VAL A 30 -17.78 -14.20 -6.60
CA VAL A 30 -18.38 -13.00 -7.21
C VAL A 30 -17.73 -12.60 -8.54
N GLY A 31 -16.79 -13.40 -9.05
CA GLY A 31 -16.12 -13.16 -10.32
C GLY A 31 -15.13 -11.98 -10.29
N ALA A 32 -14.53 -11.70 -9.14
CA ALA A 32 -13.42 -10.73 -9.08
C ALA A 32 -12.23 -11.23 -9.90
N ARG A 33 -11.49 -10.29 -10.49
CA ARG A 33 -10.28 -10.59 -11.28
C ARG A 33 -9.05 -10.67 -10.40
N ALA A 34 -8.93 -9.76 -9.44
CA ALA A 34 -7.81 -9.72 -8.51
C ALA A 34 -8.12 -8.95 -7.24
N ILE A 35 -7.36 -9.25 -6.19
CA ILE A 35 -7.34 -8.48 -4.94
C ILE A 35 -5.88 -8.24 -4.53
N VAL A 36 -5.62 -7.04 -4.01
CA VAL A 36 -4.36 -6.73 -3.32
C VAL A 36 -4.62 -6.71 -1.82
N ILE A 37 -4.09 -7.73 -1.11
CA ILE A 37 -4.17 -7.73 0.36
C ILE A 37 -3.17 -6.74 0.96
N LYS A 38 -3.65 -5.97 1.94
CA LYS A 38 -2.86 -4.98 2.67
C LYS A 38 -2.84 -5.28 4.16
N THR A 39 -1.70 -5.06 4.78
CA THR A 39 -1.56 -4.99 6.24
C THR A 39 -0.85 -3.70 6.65
N HIS A 40 -1.06 -3.26 7.90
CA HIS A 40 -0.27 -2.19 8.48
C HIS A 40 1.05 -2.67 9.08
N GLN A 41 1.24 -3.99 9.20
CA GLN A 41 2.33 -4.61 9.98
C GLN A 41 3.46 -5.19 9.12
N GLY A 42 3.48 -4.91 7.80
CA GLY A 42 4.58 -5.42 6.99
C GLY A 42 4.25 -5.71 5.54
N SER A 43 4.81 -6.81 5.03
CA SER A 43 4.53 -7.34 3.70
C SER A 43 3.41 -8.37 3.74
N THR A 44 2.68 -8.49 2.64
CA THR A 44 1.64 -9.50 2.42
C THR A 44 1.94 -10.40 1.22
N VAL A 45 3.17 -10.36 0.71
CA VAL A 45 3.55 -11.08 -0.51
C VAL A 45 3.51 -12.60 -0.32
N ASP A 46 4.01 -13.09 0.81
CA ASP A 46 3.98 -14.49 1.20
C ASP A 46 2.55 -15.01 1.38
N ARG A 47 1.68 -14.22 1.98
CA ARG A 47 0.25 -14.51 2.14
C ARG A 47 -0.44 -14.64 0.78
N ALA A 48 -0.22 -13.69 -0.12
CA ALA A 48 -0.74 -13.73 -1.48
C ALA A 48 -0.23 -14.94 -2.27
N TYR A 49 1.06 -15.28 -2.13
CA TYR A 49 1.64 -16.49 -2.73
C TYR A 49 0.93 -17.75 -2.25
N LEU A 50 0.72 -17.90 -0.94
CA LEU A 50 0.04 -19.07 -0.37
C LEU A 50 -1.42 -19.17 -0.83
N CYS A 51 -2.15 -18.06 -0.92
CA CYS A 51 -3.51 -18.02 -1.46
C CYS A 51 -3.54 -18.49 -2.92
N ASN A 52 -2.65 -17.99 -3.77
CA ASN A 52 -2.59 -18.41 -5.17
C ASN A 52 -2.24 -19.90 -5.31
N ARG A 53 -1.32 -20.42 -4.46
CA ARG A 53 -1.01 -21.86 -4.44
C ARG A 53 -2.21 -22.69 -3.99
N HIS A 54 -2.94 -22.24 -2.98
CA HIS A 54 -4.17 -22.90 -2.53
C HIS A 54 -5.24 -22.88 -3.63
N ASN A 55 -5.44 -21.74 -4.28
CA ASN A 55 -6.35 -21.58 -5.41
C ASN A 55 -6.05 -22.61 -6.53
N GLU A 56 -4.79 -22.76 -6.91
CA GLU A 56 -4.38 -23.76 -7.90
C GLU A 56 -4.68 -25.20 -7.47
N ILE A 57 -4.53 -25.53 -6.18
CA ILE A 57 -4.77 -26.87 -5.64
C ILE A 57 -6.28 -27.19 -5.61
N VAL A 58 -7.10 -26.25 -5.16
CA VAL A 58 -8.54 -26.46 -4.92
C VAL A 58 -9.35 -26.29 -6.20
N HIS A 59 -9.08 -25.24 -6.97
CA HIS A 59 -9.86 -24.85 -8.14
C HIS A 59 -9.16 -25.15 -9.48
N GLY A 60 -7.90 -25.61 -9.44
CA GLY A 60 -7.10 -25.79 -10.63
C GLY A 60 -6.79 -24.44 -11.32
N LYS A 61 -6.30 -24.50 -12.56
CA LYS A 61 -6.03 -23.29 -13.37
C LYS A 61 -7.27 -22.74 -14.10
N MET A 62 -8.45 -23.13 -13.67
CA MET A 62 -9.72 -22.86 -14.37
C MET A 62 -10.29 -21.47 -14.09
N ASN A 63 -9.84 -20.78 -13.04
CA ASN A 63 -10.29 -19.42 -12.75
C ASN A 63 -9.19 -18.38 -13.02
N ASP A 64 -9.63 -17.20 -13.40
CA ASP A 64 -8.76 -16.07 -13.73
C ASP A 64 -8.41 -15.17 -12.52
N PHE A 65 -8.73 -15.62 -11.29
CA PHE A 65 -8.49 -14.84 -10.07
C PHE A 65 -7.03 -14.89 -9.63
N THR A 66 -6.50 -13.76 -9.20
CA THR A 66 -5.16 -13.66 -8.63
C THR A 66 -5.14 -12.79 -7.37
N MET A 67 -4.51 -13.30 -6.32
CA MET A 67 -4.20 -12.52 -5.12
C MET A 67 -2.83 -11.87 -5.26
N PHE A 68 -2.74 -10.58 -4.95
CA PHE A 68 -1.47 -9.84 -4.91
C PHE A 68 -1.18 -9.33 -3.51
N GLY A 69 0.10 -9.17 -3.22
CA GLY A 69 0.59 -8.56 -1.98
C GLY A 69 1.27 -7.21 -2.23
N GLY A 70 1.58 -6.55 -1.15
CA GLY A 70 2.34 -5.31 -1.11
C GLY A 70 3.10 -5.15 0.19
N ILE A 71 3.69 -3.99 0.40
CA ILE A 71 4.37 -3.63 1.64
C ILE A 71 3.92 -2.26 2.12
N THR A 72 3.78 -2.09 3.45
CA THR A 72 3.41 -0.81 4.08
C THR A 72 4.55 -0.30 4.95
N LEU A 73 5.01 0.93 4.69
CA LEU A 73 6.23 1.51 5.25
C LEU A 73 6.02 2.12 6.64
N ASN A 74 5.40 1.35 7.54
CA ASN A 74 5.31 1.70 8.95
C ASN A 74 6.60 1.35 9.71
N ARG A 75 6.72 1.84 10.95
CA ARG A 75 7.87 1.59 11.83
C ARG A 75 8.22 0.11 12.01
N VAL A 76 7.22 -0.76 11.97
CA VAL A 76 7.41 -2.21 12.14
C VAL A 76 8.29 -2.86 11.06
N VAL A 77 8.42 -2.21 9.90
CA VAL A 77 9.34 -2.63 8.82
C VAL A 77 10.59 -1.75 8.74
N GLY A 78 10.79 -0.86 9.72
CA GLY A 78 11.89 0.10 9.74
C GLY A 78 11.57 1.43 9.05
N GLY A 79 10.30 1.78 8.85
CA GLY A 79 9.88 3.03 8.21
C GLY A 79 10.25 3.10 6.73
N MET A 80 10.90 4.19 6.31
CA MET A 80 11.45 4.36 4.96
C MET A 80 12.65 3.43 4.77
N ASN A 81 12.39 2.14 4.55
CA ASN A 81 13.39 1.09 4.44
C ASN A 81 13.50 0.56 2.98
N PRO A 82 14.45 1.06 2.17
CA PRO A 82 14.63 0.62 0.78
C PRO A 82 14.94 -0.88 0.65
N LYS A 83 15.65 -1.46 1.63
CA LYS A 83 15.99 -2.89 1.61
C LYS A 83 14.75 -3.76 1.76
N ALA A 84 13.83 -3.38 2.65
CA ALA A 84 12.57 -4.10 2.81
C ALA A 84 11.69 -3.98 1.55
N VAL A 85 11.69 -2.81 0.90
CA VAL A 85 10.97 -2.58 -0.36
C VAL A 85 11.56 -3.42 -1.48
N ASP A 86 12.89 -3.43 -1.66
CA ASP A 86 13.56 -4.24 -2.70
C ASP A 86 13.20 -5.72 -2.55
N VAL A 87 13.31 -6.26 -1.35
CA VAL A 87 12.95 -7.67 -1.08
C VAL A 87 11.47 -7.94 -1.40
N ALA A 88 10.56 -7.07 -0.94
CA ALA A 88 9.14 -7.25 -1.21
C ALA A 88 8.82 -7.22 -2.71
N LEU A 89 9.41 -6.29 -3.46
CA LEU A 89 9.24 -6.17 -4.91
C LEU A 89 9.80 -7.37 -5.66
N ARG A 90 10.99 -7.83 -5.31
CA ARG A 90 11.60 -9.04 -5.87
C ARG A 90 10.77 -10.30 -5.61
N MET A 91 10.09 -10.37 -4.46
CA MET A 91 9.15 -11.44 -4.13
C MET A 91 7.78 -11.28 -4.82
N GLY A 92 7.53 -10.19 -5.53
CA GLY A 92 6.32 -10.00 -6.34
C GLY A 92 5.29 -9.01 -5.77
N ALA A 93 5.67 -8.15 -4.82
CA ALA A 93 4.81 -7.06 -4.36
C ALA A 93 4.36 -6.20 -5.55
N LYS A 94 3.08 -5.83 -5.58
CA LYS A 94 2.51 -4.96 -6.61
C LYS A 94 2.25 -3.55 -6.12
N VAL A 95 2.17 -3.34 -4.81
CA VAL A 95 1.93 -2.03 -4.22
C VAL A 95 2.91 -1.76 -3.09
N VAL A 96 3.50 -0.59 -3.09
CA VAL A 96 4.26 -0.02 -1.98
C VAL A 96 3.44 1.12 -1.39
N TRP A 97 2.91 0.92 -0.17
CA TRP A 97 2.20 1.96 0.55
C TRP A 97 3.17 2.74 1.44
N LEU A 98 3.12 4.04 1.35
CA LEU A 98 3.76 4.95 2.30
C LEU A 98 3.24 4.72 3.73
N PRO A 99 3.77 5.40 4.76
CA PRO A 99 3.34 5.18 6.13
C PRO A 99 1.84 5.37 6.32
N THR A 100 1.25 4.46 7.08
CA THR A 100 -0.13 4.54 7.53
C THR A 100 -0.18 4.96 8.99
N GLN A 101 -0.30 4.03 9.91
CA GLN A 101 -0.41 4.30 11.36
C GLN A 101 0.84 4.98 11.96
N SER A 102 1.97 4.93 11.26
CA SER A 102 3.21 5.62 11.66
C SER A 102 3.42 6.94 10.95
N ALA A 103 2.54 7.36 10.02
CA ALA A 103 2.62 8.67 9.38
C ALA A 103 2.39 9.78 10.40
N LYS A 104 3.15 10.88 10.29
CA LYS A 104 2.99 12.06 11.17
C LYS A 104 1.54 12.56 11.16
N ASN A 105 0.99 12.80 9.97
CA ASN A 105 -0.40 13.22 9.79
C ASN A 105 -1.41 12.28 10.49
N HIS A 106 -1.22 10.94 10.36
CA HIS A 106 -2.09 9.98 11.03
C HIS A 106 -2.06 10.14 12.56
N LEU A 107 -0.85 10.22 13.14
CA LEU A 107 -0.66 10.33 14.57
C LEU A 107 -1.26 11.65 15.10
N GLU A 108 -1.07 12.77 14.41
CA GLU A 108 -1.64 14.07 14.74
C GLU A 108 -3.17 14.04 14.72
N LYS A 109 -3.79 13.55 13.64
CA LYS A 109 -5.25 13.42 13.51
C LYS A 109 -5.87 12.49 14.57
N MET A 110 -5.10 11.48 15.02
CA MET A 110 -5.49 10.55 16.08
C MET A 110 -5.10 11.01 17.48
N LYS A 111 -4.49 12.21 17.63
CA LYS A 111 -4.00 12.78 18.89
C LYS A 111 -3.04 11.84 19.64
N GLN A 112 -2.14 11.20 18.89
CA GLN A 112 -1.11 10.30 19.39
C GLN A 112 0.27 10.97 19.37
N ASP A 113 1.22 10.40 20.11
CA ASP A 113 2.60 10.88 20.15
C ASP A 113 3.27 10.76 18.77
N THR A 114 3.78 11.87 18.26
CA THR A 114 4.46 11.98 16.97
C THR A 114 5.97 11.83 17.04
N SER A 115 6.57 11.75 18.25
CA SER A 115 8.03 11.73 18.44
C SER A 115 8.75 10.61 17.68
N ARG A 116 8.02 9.58 17.29
CA ARG A 116 8.53 8.41 16.56
C ARG A 116 7.77 8.19 15.25
N CYS A 117 7.22 9.24 14.63
CA CYS A 117 6.58 9.14 13.32
C CYS A 117 7.58 8.71 12.25
N VAL A 118 7.07 8.23 11.12
CA VAL A 118 7.85 8.00 9.91
C VAL A 118 7.62 9.20 9.00
N GLU A 119 8.65 10.01 8.81
CA GLU A 119 8.61 11.18 7.95
C GLU A 119 8.84 10.78 6.49
N VAL A 120 8.10 11.40 5.58
CA VAL A 120 8.28 11.27 4.13
C VAL A 120 8.92 12.53 3.55
N ILE A 121 8.75 13.67 4.23
CA ILE A 121 9.27 14.98 3.88
C ILE A 121 10.12 15.50 5.05
N LYS A 122 11.28 16.07 4.73
CA LYS A 122 12.11 16.83 5.66
C LYS A 122 12.64 18.08 4.95
N ASP A 123 12.59 19.21 5.64
CA ASP A 123 13.06 20.50 5.10
C ASP A 123 12.48 20.83 3.72
N GLY A 124 11.17 20.52 3.52
CA GLY A 124 10.43 20.79 2.29
C GLY A 124 10.69 19.83 1.12
N THR A 125 11.51 18.79 1.31
CA THR A 125 11.85 17.82 0.27
C THR A 125 11.64 16.38 0.75
N ILE A 126 11.49 15.44 -0.19
CA ILE A 126 11.40 14.01 0.14
C ILE A 126 12.70 13.54 0.82
N VAL A 127 12.57 12.67 1.83
CA VAL A 127 13.74 12.08 2.48
C VAL A 127 14.55 11.21 1.50
N PRO A 128 15.89 11.09 1.66
CA PRO A 128 16.73 10.33 0.71
C PRO A 128 16.30 8.89 0.51
N GLU A 129 15.85 8.24 1.59
CA GLU A 129 15.36 6.85 1.55
C GLU A 129 14.12 6.73 0.68
N LEU A 130 13.21 7.72 0.72
CA LEU A 130 12.02 7.74 -0.13
C LEU A 130 12.42 7.88 -1.60
N LYS A 131 13.42 8.69 -1.94
CA LYS A 131 13.92 8.77 -3.32
C LYS A 131 14.34 7.40 -3.84
N THR A 132 15.14 6.66 -3.07
CA THR A 132 15.56 5.30 -3.43
C THR A 132 14.36 4.35 -3.59
N ILE A 133 13.35 4.46 -2.70
CA ILE A 133 12.12 3.67 -2.77
C ILE A 133 11.34 3.99 -4.06
N LEU A 134 11.22 5.26 -4.45
CA LEU A 134 10.54 5.66 -5.67
C LEU A 134 11.25 5.13 -6.93
N GLU A 135 12.58 5.10 -6.93
CA GLU A 135 13.38 4.48 -7.99
C GLU A 135 13.08 2.98 -8.09
N LEU A 136 13.03 2.26 -6.98
CA LEU A 136 12.63 0.85 -6.95
C LEU A 136 11.19 0.65 -7.46
N VAL A 137 10.24 1.47 -7.01
CA VAL A 137 8.83 1.40 -7.47
C VAL A 137 8.75 1.58 -8.99
N ARG A 138 9.51 2.52 -9.56
CA ARG A 138 9.62 2.71 -11.01
C ARG A 138 10.19 1.48 -11.70
N ASP A 139 11.33 0.97 -11.22
CA ASP A 139 12.08 -0.10 -11.88
C ASP A 139 11.32 -1.43 -11.91
N TYR A 140 10.50 -1.68 -10.89
CA TYR A 140 9.63 -2.85 -10.82
C TYR A 140 8.22 -2.61 -11.39
N ASP A 141 7.96 -1.43 -11.96
CA ASP A 141 6.63 -1.04 -12.48
C ASP A 141 5.50 -1.26 -11.47
N ALA A 142 5.79 -1.04 -10.19
CA ALA A 142 4.86 -1.21 -9.07
C ALA A 142 3.98 0.04 -8.87
N VAL A 143 2.95 -0.09 -8.04
CA VAL A 143 2.07 1.00 -7.65
C VAL A 143 2.58 1.66 -6.38
N LEU A 144 2.67 2.98 -6.36
CA LEU A 144 2.87 3.79 -5.16
C LEU A 144 1.51 4.17 -4.57
N GLY A 145 1.27 3.87 -3.29
CA GLY A 145 0.10 4.35 -2.56
C GLY A 145 0.49 5.42 -1.55
N THR A 146 -0.18 6.58 -1.53
CA THR A 146 0.11 7.70 -0.60
C THR A 146 -0.23 7.39 0.85
N ALA A 147 -1.09 6.41 1.08
CA ALA A 147 -1.46 5.90 2.40
C ALA A 147 -2.05 6.98 3.33
N HIS A 148 -1.43 7.31 4.48
CA HIS A 148 -1.99 8.23 5.46
C HIS A 148 -1.17 9.52 5.64
N ILE A 149 -0.33 9.86 4.67
CA ILE A 149 0.38 11.13 4.65
C ILE A 149 -0.62 12.28 4.39
N SER A 150 -0.24 13.52 4.72
CA SER A 150 -1.12 14.66 4.53
C SER A 150 -1.34 14.99 3.04
N PRO A 151 -2.37 15.80 2.70
CA PRO A 151 -2.55 16.30 1.34
C PRO A 151 -1.30 17.02 0.82
N GLU A 152 -0.69 17.89 1.62
CA GLU A 152 0.51 18.67 1.27
C GLU A 152 1.70 17.74 1.01
N GLU A 153 1.93 16.76 1.88
CA GLU A 153 2.95 15.72 1.69
C GLU A 153 2.68 14.92 0.41
N SER A 154 1.40 14.62 0.13
CA SER A 154 0.99 13.87 -1.06
C SER A 154 1.33 14.61 -2.35
N PHE A 155 1.11 15.93 -2.43
CA PHE A 155 1.52 16.73 -3.59
C PHE A 155 3.02 16.65 -3.83
N THR A 156 3.83 16.89 -2.80
CA THR A 156 5.30 16.85 -2.90
C THR A 156 5.80 15.46 -3.32
N VAL A 157 5.24 14.41 -2.73
CA VAL A 157 5.63 13.03 -3.04
C VAL A 157 5.21 12.61 -4.44
N VAL A 158 3.99 12.96 -4.86
CA VAL A 158 3.49 12.62 -6.20
C VAL A 158 4.30 13.35 -7.28
N GLU A 159 4.62 14.61 -7.07
CA GLU A 159 5.49 15.37 -7.98
C GLU A 159 6.87 14.73 -8.10
N ALA A 160 7.51 14.43 -6.96
CA ALA A 160 8.82 13.76 -6.95
C ALA A 160 8.76 12.37 -7.62
N ALA A 161 7.71 11.59 -7.38
CA ALA A 161 7.51 10.28 -7.98
C ALA A 161 7.35 10.37 -9.50
N ARG A 162 6.55 11.32 -10.00
CA ARG A 162 6.38 11.57 -11.44
C ARG A 162 7.70 12.01 -12.10
N ASN A 163 8.44 12.90 -11.46
CA ASN A 163 9.74 13.36 -11.95
C ASN A 163 10.79 12.24 -12.02
N LEU A 164 10.68 11.24 -11.14
CA LEU A 164 11.51 10.03 -11.17
C LEU A 164 11.00 8.96 -12.14
N GLY A 165 9.83 9.16 -12.77
CA GLY A 165 9.27 8.25 -13.76
C GLY A 165 8.35 7.15 -13.21
N VAL A 166 7.85 7.28 -11.98
CA VAL A 166 6.81 6.39 -11.44
C VAL A 166 5.51 6.63 -12.17
N LYS A 167 4.96 5.59 -12.79
CA LYS A 167 3.78 5.69 -13.68
C LYS A 167 2.45 5.40 -12.97
N LYS A 168 2.49 4.64 -11.89
CA LYS A 168 1.29 4.11 -11.20
C LYS A 168 1.26 4.65 -9.77
N ILE A 169 0.39 5.62 -9.54
CA ILE A 169 0.25 6.26 -8.24
C ILE A 169 -1.23 6.24 -7.85
N VAL A 170 -1.50 5.87 -6.61
CA VAL A 170 -2.85 5.88 -6.02
C VAL A 170 -2.85 6.79 -4.81
N VAL A 171 -3.69 7.81 -4.84
CA VAL A 171 -4.02 8.59 -3.64
C VAL A 171 -5.01 7.77 -2.82
N THR A 172 -4.54 7.27 -1.68
CA THR A 172 -5.27 6.28 -0.89
C THR A 172 -6.37 6.96 -0.06
N HIS A 173 -7.63 6.53 -0.23
CA HIS A 173 -8.82 7.00 0.51
C HIS A 173 -8.78 8.49 0.89
N PRO A 174 -8.70 9.39 -0.10
CA PRO A 174 -8.45 10.83 0.12
C PRO A 174 -9.50 11.49 1.01
N GLU A 175 -10.76 11.06 0.93
CA GLU A 175 -11.88 11.60 1.71
C GLU A 175 -11.94 11.10 3.17
N TRP A 176 -11.10 10.11 3.52
CA TRP A 176 -11.12 9.60 4.88
C TRP A 176 -10.57 10.66 5.84
N ARG A 177 -11.26 10.86 6.99
CA ARG A 177 -11.00 11.88 8.00
C ARG A 177 -9.52 12.05 8.43
N VAL A 178 -8.68 11.05 8.20
CA VAL A 178 -7.25 11.12 8.53
C VAL A 178 -6.47 11.80 7.41
N VAL A 179 -6.78 11.50 6.15
CA VAL A 179 -6.17 12.18 4.99
C VAL A 179 -6.85 13.54 4.78
N ASP A 180 -8.19 13.56 4.72
CA ASP A 180 -9.02 14.77 4.69
C ASP A 180 -8.63 15.71 3.53
N MET A 181 -8.42 15.13 2.35
CA MET A 181 -8.08 15.87 1.13
C MET A 181 -9.33 16.48 0.54
N SER A 182 -9.33 17.78 0.28
CA SER A 182 -10.45 18.47 -0.35
C SER A 182 -10.72 17.95 -1.77
N VAL A 183 -11.95 18.14 -2.27
CA VAL A 183 -12.30 17.76 -3.66
C VAL A 183 -11.46 18.57 -4.64
N GLU A 184 -11.20 19.86 -4.36
CA GLU A 184 -10.34 20.73 -5.15
C GLU A 184 -8.93 20.17 -5.26
N ASP A 185 -8.36 19.66 -4.15
CA ASP A 185 -7.03 19.06 -4.14
C ASP A 185 -7.01 17.72 -4.86
N GLN A 186 -8.07 16.93 -4.76
CA GLN A 186 -8.20 15.69 -5.52
C GLN A 186 -8.20 15.96 -7.03
N ILE A 187 -8.92 17.01 -7.48
CA ILE A 187 -8.94 17.43 -8.90
C ILE A 187 -7.56 17.94 -9.35
N ARG A 188 -6.85 18.69 -8.50
CA ARG A 188 -5.49 19.18 -8.81
C ARG A 188 -4.44 18.05 -8.87
N MET A 189 -4.68 16.93 -8.19
CA MET A 189 -3.75 15.81 -8.10
C MET A 189 -3.73 14.96 -9.40
N VAL A 190 -4.78 15.02 -10.21
CA VAL A 190 -4.94 14.25 -11.45
C VAL A 190 -4.39 15.00 -12.65
#